data_4133812fd041c06847618293833c1e57
#
_entry.id   4133812fd041c06847618293833c1e57
#
_cell.length_a   1.000
_cell.length_b   1.000
_cell.length_c   1.000
_cell.angle_alpha   90.00
_cell.angle_beta   90.00
_cell.angle_gamma   90.00
#
_symmetry.space_group_name_H-M   'P 1'
#
loop_
_entity.id
_entity.type
_entity.pdbx_description
1 polymer ?
#
loop_
_entity_poly.entity_id
_entity_poly.type
_entity_poly.pdbx_seq_one_letter_code
_entity_poly.pdbx_strand_id
1 'polypeptide(L)'
;MIGRIWHGWTKPENADVYENLLESEIFPAIAAKGTRGYRAIQLFRRPQGHEVEFITIMWFDSWDAVKQFAGEDYERVYVPAKARGVRARFDERSQHYEIRHKLDY
;
A
#
# COMPACT_ATOMS: atom_id res chain seq x y z
N MET A 1 -7.47 -14.22 -6.37
CA MET A 1 -7.18 -13.06 -5.50
C MET A 1 -5.81 -12.51 -5.81
N ILE A 2 -5.71 -11.20 -5.94
CA ILE A 2 -4.48 -10.50 -6.31
C ILE A 2 -4.02 -9.66 -5.13
N GLY A 3 -2.75 -9.80 -4.75
CA GLY A 3 -2.11 -8.92 -3.77
C GLY A 3 -1.33 -7.83 -4.47
N ARG A 4 -1.63 -6.58 -4.14
CA ARG A 4 -0.91 -5.40 -4.61
C ARG A 4 0.03 -4.96 -3.50
N ILE A 5 1.33 -5.04 -3.75
CA ILE A 5 2.35 -4.79 -2.73
C ILE A 5 3.14 -3.54 -3.07
N TRP A 6 3.29 -2.67 -2.08
CA TRP A 6 4.04 -1.44 -2.24
C TRP A 6 4.97 -1.20 -1.07
N HIS A 7 6.16 -0.70 -1.36
CA HIS A 7 7.19 -0.41 -0.36
C HIS A 7 7.44 1.08 -0.25
N GLY A 8 7.55 1.57 0.98
CA GLY A 8 7.98 2.92 1.27
C GLY A 8 8.88 2.92 2.50
N TRP A 9 9.70 3.95 2.64
CA TRP A 9 10.65 4.08 3.76
C TRP A 9 10.57 5.46 4.36
N THR A 10 10.74 5.54 5.68
CA THR A 10 10.81 6.81 6.41
C THR A 10 12.09 6.86 7.20
N LYS A 11 12.47 8.07 7.64
CA LYS A 11 13.41 8.21 8.74
C LYS A 11 12.72 7.71 10.02
N PRO A 12 13.48 7.20 11.03
CA PRO A 12 12.87 6.71 12.26
C PRO A 12 11.96 7.75 12.96
N GLU A 13 12.36 9.01 12.96
CA GLU A 13 11.60 10.09 13.61
C GLU A 13 10.26 10.38 12.92
N ASN A 14 10.08 9.95 11.67
CA ASN A 14 8.86 10.16 10.90
C ASN A 14 7.96 8.91 10.83
N ALA A 15 8.40 7.79 11.36
CA ALA A 15 7.69 6.52 11.20
C ALA A 15 6.28 6.56 11.79
N ASP A 16 6.12 7.05 13.01
CA ASP A 16 4.82 7.10 13.65
C ASP A 16 3.90 8.11 12.99
N VAL A 17 4.44 9.23 12.54
CA VAL A 17 3.68 10.25 11.80
C VAL A 17 3.14 9.67 10.50
N TYR A 18 3.98 8.94 9.77
CA TYR A 18 3.57 8.32 8.51
C TYR A 18 2.51 7.24 8.74
N GLU A 19 2.70 6.36 9.72
CA GLU A 19 1.73 5.33 10.05
C GLU A 19 0.38 5.95 10.40
N ASN A 20 0.37 6.99 11.23
CA ASN A 20 -0.86 7.68 11.61
C ASN A 20 -1.55 8.31 10.40
N LEU A 21 -0.78 8.89 9.49
CA LEU A 21 -1.31 9.48 8.26
C LEU A 21 -2.00 8.41 7.39
N LEU A 22 -1.39 7.24 7.25
CA LEU A 22 -1.97 6.12 6.51
C LEU A 22 -3.30 5.69 7.13
N GLU A 23 -3.33 5.48 8.43
CA GLU A 23 -4.49 4.98 9.14
C GLU A 23 -5.64 5.98 9.19
N SER A 24 -5.34 7.26 9.38
CA SER A 24 -6.36 8.29 9.62
C SER A 24 -6.86 8.96 8.34
N GLU A 25 -6.06 9.01 7.29
CA GLU A 25 -6.41 9.75 6.07
C GLU A 25 -6.33 8.90 4.80
N ILE A 26 -5.23 8.20 4.57
CA ILE A 26 -4.99 7.54 3.29
C ILE A 26 -5.84 6.28 3.15
N PHE A 27 -5.83 5.38 4.13
CA PHE A 27 -6.62 4.15 4.07
C PHE A 27 -8.13 4.45 4.04
N PRO A 28 -8.66 5.38 4.85
CA PRO A 28 -10.07 5.77 4.70
C PRO A 28 -10.41 6.33 3.32
N ALA A 29 -9.52 7.11 2.72
CA ALA A 29 -9.74 7.64 1.38
C ALA A 29 -9.78 6.53 0.32
N ILE A 30 -8.92 5.52 0.45
CA ILE A 30 -8.91 4.35 -0.41
C ILE A 30 -10.25 3.58 -0.28
N ALA A 31 -10.69 3.34 0.94
CA ALA A 31 -11.97 2.67 1.18
C ALA A 31 -13.15 3.45 0.61
N ALA A 32 -13.11 4.77 0.70
CA ALA A 32 -14.17 5.65 0.20
C ALA A 32 -14.32 5.63 -1.32
N LYS A 33 -13.30 5.19 -2.06
CA LYS A 33 -13.42 5.01 -3.52
C LYS A 33 -14.48 3.96 -3.89
N GLY A 34 -14.77 3.04 -2.97
CA GLY A 34 -15.77 2.00 -3.21
C GLY A 34 -15.43 1.06 -4.35
N THR A 35 -14.16 0.78 -4.59
CA THR A 35 -13.73 -0.08 -5.69
C THR A 35 -14.30 -1.48 -5.52
N ARG A 36 -15.03 -1.94 -6.54
CA ARG A 36 -15.60 -3.28 -6.52
C ARG A 36 -14.48 -4.31 -6.55
N GLY A 37 -14.55 -5.29 -5.64
CA GLY A 37 -13.53 -6.32 -5.54
C GLY A 37 -12.34 -5.99 -4.68
N TYR A 38 -12.25 -4.78 -4.13
CA TYR A 38 -11.26 -4.46 -3.11
C TYR A 38 -11.71 -5.06 -1.78
N ARG A 39 -10.86 -5.88 -1.16
CA ARG A 39 -11.26 -6.70 -0.01
C ARG A 39 -10.61 -6.31 1.30
N ALA A 40 -9.33 -5.98 1.29
CA ALA A 40 -8.58 -5.75 2.52
C ALA A 40 -7.31 -4.98 2.25
N ILE A 41 -6.78 -4.39 3.30
CA ILE A 41 -5.48 -3.74 3.27
C ILE A 41 -4.74 -4.09 4.56
N GLN A 42 -3.45 -4.33 4.45
CA GLN A 42 -2.58 -4.61 5.59
C GLN A 42 -1.37 -3.71 5.52
N LEU A 43 -0.92 -3.26 6.68
CA LEU A 43 0.28 -2.46 6.80
C LEU A 43 1.29 -3.21 7.66
N PHE A 44 2.51 -3.32 7.16
CA PHE A 44 3.64 -3.90 7.89
C PHE A 44 4.74 -2.86 8.01
N ARG A 45 5.47 -2.89 9.11
CA ARG A 45 6.65 -2.05 9.25
C ARG A 45 7.75 -2.78 10.00
N ARG A 46 9.00 -2.41 9.73
CA ARG A 46 10.15 -2.89 10.49
C ARG A 46 11.26 -1.85 10.52
N PRO A 47 12.05 -1.80 11.60
CA PRO A 47 13.28 -1.02 11.59
C PRO A 47 14.27 -1.61 10.60
N GLN A 48 14.96 -0.75 9.86
CA GLN A 48 15.95 -1.19 8.87
C GLN A 48 17.12 -0.19 8.89
N GLY A 49 18.02 -0.32 9.88
CA GLY A 49 19.16 0.57 10.04
C GLY A 49 18.70 2.00 10.32
N HIS A 50 19.01 2.92 9.42
CA HIS A 50 18.66 4.34 9.55
C HIS A 50 17.28 4.67 9.00
N GLU A 51 16.52 3.67 8.58
CA GLU A 51 15.18 3.84 8.02
C GLU A 51 14.20 2.89 8.69
N VAL A 52 12.90 3.18 8.52
CA VAL A 52 11.84 2.24 8.84
C VAL A 52 11.16 1.89 7.52
N GLU A 53 11.11 0.59 7.21
CA GLU A 53 10.44 0.10 6.02
C GLU A 53 8.96 -0.14 6.30
N PHE A 54 8.11 0.31 5.39
CA PHE A 54 6.68 0.03 5.40
C PHE A 54 6.31 -0.75 4.17
N ILE A 55 5.50 -1.79 4.36
CA ILE A 55 4.91 -2.57 3.27
C ILE A 55 3.41 -2.47 3.40
N THR A 56 2.75 -2.06 2.31
CA THR A 56 1.30 -2.06 2.23
C THR A 56 0.87 -3.16 1.28
N ILE A 57 -0.04 -4.02 1.70
CA ILE A 57 -0.61 -5.08 0.87
C ILE A 57 -2.10 -4.85 0.76
N MET A 58 -2.58 -4.67 -0.47
CA MET A 58 -4.01 -4.53 -0.78
C MET A 58 -4.47 -5.78 -1.50
N TRP A 59 -5.64 -6.28 -1.13
CA TRP A 59 -6.20 -7.52 -1.70
C TRP A 59 -7.38 -7.21 -2.59
N PHE A 60 -7.35 -7.75 -3.80
CA PHE A 60 -8.39 -7.58 -4.82
C PHE A 60 -8.85 -8.94 -5.33
N ASP A 61 -10.13 -9.05 -5.71
CA ASP A 61 -10.70 -10.28 -6.24
C ASP A 61 -10.11 -10.68 -7.59
N SER A 62 -9.72 -9.70 -8.41
CA SER A 62 -9.35 -9.93 -9.80
C SER A 62 -8.45 -8.83 -10.33
N TRP A 63 -7.85 -9.08 -11.51
CA TRP A 63 -7.11 -8.06 -12.24
C TRP A 63 -8.01 -6.88 -12.65
N ASP A 64 -9.27 -7.15 -12.98
CA ASP A 64 -10.21 -6.06 -13.31
C ASP A 64 -10.40 -5.12 -12.13
N ALA A 65 -10.48 -5.65 -10.92
CA ALA A 65 -10.60 -4.81 -9.71
C ALA A 65 -9.36 -3.96 -9.51
N VAL A 66 -8.17 -4.52 -9.74
CA VAL A 66 -6.90 -3.75 -9.67
C VAL A 66 -6.92 -2.59 -10.67
N LYS A 67 -7.34 -2.86 -11.91
CA LYS A 67 -7.41 -1.83 -12.95
C LYS A 67 -8.44 -0.76 -12.65
N GLN A 68 -9.58 -1.13 -12.07
CA GLN A 68 -10.58 -0.15 -11.64
C GLN A 68 -10.04 0.77 -10.56
N PHE A 69 -9.24 0.23 -9.67
CA PHE A 69 -8.63 1.00 -8.59
C PHE A 69 -7.52 1.93 -9.11
N ALA A 70 -6.60 1.39 -9.89
CA ALA A 70 -5.34 2.04 -10.24
C ALA A 70 -5.25 2.54 -11.68
N GLY A 71 -6.20 2.18 -12.55
CA GLY A 71 -6.18 2.55 -13.97
C GLY A 71 -5.41 1.56 -14.83
N GLU A 72 -5.22 1.90 -16.10
CA GLU A 72 -4.54 1.03 -17.06
C GLU A 72 -3.07 0.80 -16.72
N ASP A 73 -2.38 1.85 -16.27
CA ASP A 73 -1.01 1.72 -15.77
C ASP A 73 -1.06 1.38 -14.28
N TYR A 74 -1.60 0.22 -13.96
CA TYR A 74 -1.96 -0.15 -12.59
C TYR A 74 -0.76 -0.35 -11.66
N GLU A 75 0.44 -0.50 -12.17
CA GLU A 75 1.64 -0.57 -11.32
C GLU A 75 2.05 0.78 -10.78
N ARG A 76 1.67 1.86 -11.47
CA ARG A 76 2.06 3.20 -11.08
C ARG A 76 1.41 3.59 -9.75
N VAL A 77 2.19 4.18 -8.87
CA VAL A 77 1.74 4.59 -7.54
C VAL A 77 1.45 6.07 -7.53
N TYR A 78 0.27 6.44 -7.03
CA TYR A 78 -0.04 7.82 -6.71
C TYR A 78 0.31 8.09 -5.24
N VAL A 79 1.14 9.11 -5.01
CA VAL A 79 1.58 9.45 -3.66
C VAL A 79 1.04 10.83 -3.31
N PRO A 80 0.12 10.93 -2.31
CA PRO A 80 -0.37 12.23 -1.86
C PRO A 80 0.76 13.11 -1.34
N ALA A 81 0.63 14.43 -1.53
CA ALA A 81 1.66 15.39 -1.11
C ALA A 81 2.01 15.26 0.38
N LYS A 82 1.01 15.03 1.24
CA LYS A 82 1.22 14.85 2.68
C LYS A 82 2.15 13.68 2.98
N ALA A 83 1.99 12.58 2.26
CA ALA A 83 2.83 11.40 2.44
C ALA A 83 4.25 11.61 1.92
N ARG A 84 4.41 12.39 0.84
CA ARG A 84 5.74 12.70 0.27
C ARG A 84 6.63 13.43 1.27
N GLY A 85 6.03 14.29 2.09
CA GLY A 85 6.78 15.10 3.06
C GLY A 85 7.39 14.30 4.20
N VAL A 86 6.87 13.10 4.51
CA VAL A 86 7.33 12.30 5.65
C VAL A 86 8.11 11.06 5.25
N ARG A 87 8.16 10.71 3.96
CA ARG A 87 8.91 9.54 3.49
C ARG A 87 10.30 9.94 3.00
N ALA A 88 11.27 9.09 3.31
CA ALA A 88 12.64 9.25 2.80
C ALA A 88 12.72 8.81 1.34
N ARG A 89 12.05 7.70 1.00
CA ARG A 89 12.00 7.15 -0.36
C ARG A 89 10.82 6.19 -0.49
N PHE A 90 10.49 5.83 -1.72
CA PHE A 90 9.40 4.88 -2.00
C PHE A 90 9.60 4.26 -3.38
N ASP A 91 9.01 3.08 -3.58
CA ASP A 91 8.96 2.47 -4.90
C ASP A 91 7.95 3.22 -5.76
N GLU A 92 8.34 3.53 -6.99
CA GLU A 92 7.47 4.24 -7.93
C GLU A 92 6.36 3.33 -8.49
N ARG A 93 6.56 2.02 -8.38
CA ARG A 93 5.62 1.02 -8.88
C ARG A 93 5.28 -0.01 -7.82
N SER A 94 4.03 -0.44 -7.82
CA SER A 94 3.58 -1.57 -7.01
C SER A 94 3.81 -2.86 -7.76
N GLN A 95 4.03 -3.95 -7.02
CA GLN A 95 4.13 -5.29 -7.57
C GLN A 95 2.83 -6.04 -7.29
N HIS A 96 2.40 -6.84 -8.25
CA HIS A 96 1.16 -7.60 -8.14
C HIS A 96 1.43 -9.09 -8.23
N TYR A 97 0.81 -9.84 -7.33
CA TYR A 97 0.98 -11.29 -7.23
C TYR A 97 -0.36 -11.98 -7.10
N GLU A 98 -0.52 -13.09 -7.80
CA GLU A 98 -1.67 -13.97 -7.60
C GLU A 98 -1.44 -14.85 -6.38
N ILE A 99 -2.46 -15.01 -5.52
CA ILE A 99 -2.40 -16.05 -4.50
C ILE A 99 -2.54 -17.39 -5.24
N ARG A 100 -1.53 -18.23 -5.09
CA ARG A 100 -1.54 -19.55 -5.72
C ARG A 100 -1.92 -20.65 -4.73
N HIS A 101 -1.71 -20.40 -3.46
CA HIS A 101 -1.96 -21.40 -2.42
C HIS A 101 -2.03 -20.73 -1.06
N LYS A 102 -3.01 -21.13 -0.27
CA LYS A 102 -3.16 -20.65 1.11
C LYS A 102 -3.61 -21.82 1.98
N LEU A 103 -2.93 -22.02 3.10
CA LEU A 103 -3.29 -23.03 4.09
C LEU A 103 -3.53 -22.33 5.43
N ASP A 104 -4.65 -22.64 6.04
CA ASP A 104 -4.98 -22.18 7.38
C ASP A 104 -4.80 -23.36 8.35
N TYR A 105 -4.19 -23.09 9.49
CA TYR A 105 -3.91 -24.12 10.49
C TYR A 105 -4.70 -23.88 11.78
#